data_e2baad1f430005f844dfc7b7bd933e0b
#
_entry.id   e2baad1f430005f844dfc7b7bd933e0b
#
_cell.length_a   1.000
_cell.length_b   1.000
_cell.length_c   1.000
_cell.angle_alpha   90.00
_cell.angle_beta   90.00
_cell.angle_gamma   90.00
#
_symmetry.space_group_name_H-M   'P 1'
#
loop_
_entity.id
_entity.type
_entity.pdbx_description
1 polymer ?
#
loop_
_entity_poly.entity_id
_entity_poly.type
_entity_poly.pdbx_seq_one_letter_code
_entity_poly.pdbx_strand_id
1 'polypeptide(L)'
;MTSLDGVLPGIVDAHVQHWNPRRTPWAATRASRLSGLVSRLGDRAFPLIASRADREFVLNPRIVARPYEPPQYATDCALVPTVFGVPVECVVHVESHWRKALPAEEQMSAHSTAVEETRYLRQLPFGRDGAPPLGAIVAHGDPRDPDFGAMLDEQFTVSSKVRGVRLVATRHPDPKVRSGGDRDNILSSSRFLDGFAELAGRDLVFEAAVYSHQLYDVVVLAREYPDTTIVLDHFGMPAGVFGPIGTRTGATAAARADIYRLWRERMTTLASYRNVVVKLSGLAMPILGYGHERWGNIGGQSTLGEMIGPFVDHVVTHFGSDRIMFGSNFPIDRPNAAIDVLVGALVDRVSQWGDEALRRILRDTAVRVYRLDEPVSEI
;
A
#
# COMPACT_ATOMS: atom_id res chain seq x y z
N MET A 1 15.47 19.08 -12.38
CA MET A 1 15.22 17.89 -11.54
C MET A 1 16.22 17.91 -10.41
N THR A 2 15.77 17.73 -9.18
CA THR A 2 16.64 17.74 -8.01
C THR A 2 17.33 16.38 -7.90
N SER A 3 18.68 16.37 -7.99
CA SER A 3 19.47 15.16 -7.69
C SER A 3 19.36 14.84 -6.21
N LEU A 4 19.23 13.55 -5.89
CA LEU A 4 19.28 13.04 -4.52
C LEU A 4 20.68 12.52 -4.15
N ASP A 5 21.62 12.56 -5.10
CA ASP A 5 23.03 12.23 -4.85
C ASP A 5 23.59 13.19 -3.78
N GLY A 6 24.23 12.63 -2.77
CA GLY A 6 24.69 13.38 -1.58
C GLY A 6 23.63 13.63 -0.51
N VAL A 7 22.32 13.37 -0.79
CA VAL A 7 21.24 13.46 0.19
C VAL A 7 20.97 12.12 0.85
N LEU A 8 20.87 11.05 0.05
CA LEU A 8 20.65 9.68 0.51
C LEU A 8 21.33 8.66 -0.41
N PRO A 9 21.69 7.47 0.09
CA PRO A 9 22.41 6.45 -0.73
C PRO A 9 21.47 5.71 -1.70
N GLY A 10 20.18 5.69 -1.43
CA GLY A 10 19.16 5.02 -2.22
C GLY A 10 17.77 5.23 -1.66
N ILE A 11 16.74 4.99 -2.45
CA ILE A 11 15.34 5.09 -2.07
C ILE A 11 14.86 3.74 -1.54
N VAL A 12 14.15 3.71 -0.41
CA VAL A 12 13.40 2.55 0.06
C VAL A 12 11.95 2.66 -0.41
N ASP A 13 11.53 1.72 -1.25
CA ASP A 13 10.12 1.63 -1.61
C ASP A 13 9.38 0.77 -0.58
N ALA A 14 8.69 1.42 0.34
CA ALA A 14 8.05 0.77 1.47
C ALA A 14 6.67 0.16 1.14
N HIS A 15 6.26 0.10 -0.13
CA HIS A 15 4.98 -0.49 -0.51
C HIS A 15 4.98 -1.03 -1.94
N VAL A 16 5.35 -2.28 -2.11
CA VAL A 16 5.31 -2.99 -3.39
C VAL A 16 4.59 -4.32 -3.21
N GLN A 17 3.85 -4.74 -4.21
CA GLN A 17 3.15 -6.02 -4.22
C GLN A 17 3.68 -6.91 -5.34
N HIS A 18 3.91 -8.19 -5.06
CA HIS A 18 4.38 -9.16 -6.04
C HIS A 18 3.40 -10.33 -6.14
N TRP A 19 3.07 -10.73 -7.35
CA TRP A 19 2.18 -11.87 -7.60
C TRP A 19 2.42 -12.49 -8.96
N ASN A 20 1.91 -13.72 -9.11
CA ASN A 20 1.85 -14.39 -10.39
C ASN A 20 0.51 -15.12 -10.54
N PRO A 21 -0.48 -14.58 -11.27
CA PRO A 21 -1.81 -15.17 -11.37
C PRO A 21 -1.85 -16.60 -11.93
N ARG A 22 -0.74 -17.06 -12.52
CA ARG A 22 -0.62 -18.42 -13.09
C ARG A 22 -0.03 -19.42 -12.10
N ARG A 23 0.65 -18.94 -11.05
CA ARG A 23 1.38 -19.79 -10.09
C ARG A 23 0.88 -19.64 -8.67
N THR A 24 0.11 -18.60 -8.38
CA THR A 24 -0.33 -18.26 -7.03
C THR A 24 -1.85 -18.08 -6.97
N PRO A 25 -2.48 -18.33 -5.82
CA PRO A 25 -3.93 -18.17 -5.64
C PRO A 25 -4.35 -16.69 -5.52
N TRP A 26 -3.68 -15.80 -6.23
CA TRP A 26 -3.99 -14.39 -6.19
C TRP A 26 -5.34 -14.06 -6.83
N ALA A 27 -6.18 -13.33 -6.15
CA ALA A 27 -7.51 -12.97 -6.61
C ALA A 27 -7.93 -11.56 -6.18
N ALA A 28 -7.13 -10.55 -6.57
CA ALA A 28 -7.45 -9.15 -6.28
C ALA A 28 -8.80 -8.71 -6.86
N THR A 29 -9.20 -9.25 -8.01
CA THR A 29 -10.49 -8.97 -8.67
C THR A 29 -11.09 -10.26 -9.24
N ARG A 30 -12.40 -10.23 -9.60
CA ARG A 30 -12.99 -11.34 -10.35
C ARG A 30 -12.28 -11.59 -11.69
N ALA A 31 -11.76 -10.54 -12.30
CA ALA A 31 -11.03 -10.63 -13.57
C ALA A 31 -9.69 -11.37 -13.41
N SER A 32 -9.03 -11.29 -12.26
CA SER A 32 -7.78 -12.03 -12.00
C SER A 32 -7.98 -13.55 -12.02
N ARG A 33 -9.17 -14.04 -11.65
CA ARG A 33 -9.53 -15.47 -11.73
C ARG A 33 -9.60 -16.00 -13.16
N LEU A 34 -9.83 -15.11 -14.12
CA LEU A 34 -9.91 -15.39 -15.54
C LEU A 34 -8.64 -14.95 -16.29
N SER A 35 -7.50 -14.93 -15.60
CA SER A 35 -6.25 -14.34 -16.09
C SER A 35 -5.85 -14.81 -17.51
N GLY A 36 -6.01 -16.09 -17.82
CA GLY A 36 -5.73 -16.64 -19.14
C GLY A 36 -6.64 -16.09 -20.24
N LEU A 37 -7.92 -15.88 -19.96
CA LEU A 37 -8.89 -15.33 -20.88
C LEU A 37 -8.73 -13.80 -20.99
N VAL A 38 -8.59 -13.12 -19.86
CA VAL A 38 -8.43 -11.66 -19.77
C VAL A 38 -7.16 -11.20 -20.48
N SER A 39 -6.06 -11.95 -20.38
CA SER A 39 -4.81 -11.63 -21.08
C SER A 39 -4.93 -11.71 -22.60
N ARG A 40 -5.88 -12.49 -23.13
CA ARG A 40 -6.15 -12.66 -24.58
C ARG A 40 -7.15 -11.64 -25.13
N LEU A 41 -8.13 -11.23 -24.31
CA LEU A 41 -9.21 -10.34 -24.75
C LEU A 41 -8.79 -8.87 -24.87
N GLY A 42 -7.65 -8.49 -24.28
CA GLY A 42 -7.13 -7.11 -24.34
C GLY A 42 -7.96 -6.09 -23.56
N ASP A 43 -7.52 -4.84 -23.63
CA ASP A 43 -8.03 -3.74 -22.81
C ASP A 43 -9.49 -3.36 -23.12
N ARG A 44 -9.97 -3.64 -24.34
CA ARG A 44 -11.33 -3.31 -24.76
C ARG A 44 -12.42 -4.17 -24.12
N ALA A 45 -12.08 -5.40 -23.77
CA ALA A 45 -13.04 -6.33 -23.17
C ALA A 45 -13.08 -6.22 -21.62
N PHE A 46 -12.08 -5.62 -21.00
CA PHE A 46 -12.01 -5.48 -19.53
C PHE A 46 -13.22 -4.73 -18.93
N PRO A 47 -13.71 -3.62 -19.51
CA PRO A 47 -14.91 -2.96 -19.00
C PRO A 47 -16.18 -3.84 -19.01
N LEU A 48 -16.20 -4.91 -19.80
CA LEU A 48 -17.31 -5.86 -19.87
C LEU A 48 -17.23 -6.95 -18.79
N ILE A 49 -16.02 -7.21 -18.28
CA ILE A 49 -15.75 -8.32 -17.34
C ILE A 49 -15.56 -7.80 -15.90
N ALA A 50 -14.95 -6.63 -15.74
CA ALA A 50 -14.67 -6.03 -14.46
C ALA A 50 -15.84 -5.16 -13.98
N SER A 51 -16.17 -5.28 -12.69
CA SER A 51 -17.12 -4.36 -12.06
C SER A 51 -16.61 -2.93 -12.10
N ARG A 52 -17.51 -1.94 -11.97
CA ARG A 52 -17.10 -0.54 -11.84
C ARG A 52 -16.16 -0.34 -10.65
N ALA A 53 -16.46 -0.96 -9.52
CA ALA A 53 -15.63 -0.90 -8.32
C ALA A 53 -14.21 -1.45 -8.56
N ASP A 54 -14.07 -2.54 -9.33
CA ASP A 54 -12.76 -3.08 -9.69
C ASP A 54 -11.98 -2.14 -10.61
N ARG A 55 -12.67 -1.49 -11.57
CA ARG A 55 -12.03 -0.53 -12.48
C ARG A 55 -11.60 0.75 -11.77
N GLU A 56 -12.39 1.23 -10.82
CA GLU A 56 -12.06 2.37 -9.97
C GLU A 56 -10.92 2.06 -8.98
N PHE A 57 -10.55 0.79 -8.82
CA PHE A 57 -9.44 0.38 -7.96
C PHE A 57 -8.18 0.00 -8.74
N VAL A 58 -8.28 -0.72 -9.85
CA VAL A 58 -7.14 -1.32 -10.57
C VAL A 58 -6.96 -0.80 -11.99
N LEU A 59 -7.87 -0.02 -12.56
CA LEU A 59 -7.88 0.57 -13.91
C LEU A 59 -7.68 -0.39 -15.08
N ASN A 60 -6.72 -1.29 -15.05
CA ASN A 60 -6.22 -1.99 -16.24
C ASN A 60 -6.07 -3.50 -16.01
N PRO A 61 -6.65 -4.35 -16.89
CA PRO A 61 -6.55 -5.81 -16.79
C PRO A 61 -5.12 -6.35 -16.88
N ARG A 62 -4.23 -5.61 -17.53
CA ARG A 62 -2.83 -6.03 -17.67
C ARG A 62 -2.13 -6.12 -16.33
N ILE A 63 -2.57 -5.38 -15.32
CA ILE A 63 -2.04 -5.45 -13.98
C ILE A 63 -2.49 -6.72 -13.29
N VAL A 64 -3.80 -6.99 -13.30
CA VAL A 64 -4.38 -8.13 -12.58
C VAL A 64 -4.18 -9.47 -13.27
N ALA A 65 -3.95 -9.49 -14.60
CA ALA A 65 -3.86 -10.72 -15.40
C ALA A 65 -2.42 -11.17 -15.70
N ARG A 66 -1.42 -10.37 -15.34
CA ARG A 66 -0.01 -10.66 -15.63
C ARG A 66 0.80 -10.83 -14.36
N PRO A 67 1.89 -11.60 -14.42
CA PRO A 67 2.86 -11.64 -13.32
C PRO A 67 3.44 -10.25 -13.07
N TYR A 68 3.62 -9.93 -11.79
CA TYR A 68 4.40 -8.81 -11.32
C TYR A 68 5.36 -9.31 -10.24
N GLU A 69 6.55 -9.65 -10.66
CA GLU A 69 7.63 -10.23 -9.86
C GLU A 69 8.84 -9.26 -9.90
N PRO A 70 9.93 -9.48 -9.17
CA PRO A 70 11.06 -8.55 -9.11
C PRO A 70 11.61 -8.08 -10.46
N PRO A 71 11.69 -8.89 -11.55
CA PRO A 71 12.14 -8.40 -12.85
C PRO A 71 11.23 -7.36 -13.49
N GLN A 72 9.90 -7.45 -13.26
CA GLN A 72 8.96 -6.44 -13.76
C GLN A 72 9.12 -5.13 -12.97
N TYR A 73 9.30 -5.22 -11.65
CA TYR A 73 9.59 -4.06 -10.83
C TYR A 73 10.93 -3.39 -11.22
N ALA A 74 11.98 -4.17 -11.49
CA ALA A 74 13.25 -3.66 -11.98
C ALA A 74 13.10 -2.82 -13.26
N THR A 75 12.22 -3.28 -14.17
CA THR A 75 11.89 -2.52 -15.39
C THR A 75 11.20 -1.19 -15.06
N ASP A 76 10.28 -1.19 -14.11
CA ASP A 76 9.53 0.00 -13.74
C ASP A 76 10.35 1.04 -12.97
N CYS A 77 11.38 0.63 -12.21
CA CYS A 77 12.26 1.53 -11.47
C CYS A 77 13.56 1.90 -12.24
N ALA A 78 13.73 1.41 -13.48
CA ALA A 78 14.98 1.57 -14.24
C ALA A 78 15.39 3.03 -14.50
N LEU A 79 14.43 3.96 -14.53
CA LEU A 79 14.72 5.39 -14.74
C LEU A 79 15.11 6.11 -13.45
N VAL A 80 14.83 5.56 -12.27
CA VAL A 80 15.10 6.22 -10.99
C VAL A 80 16.56 6.63 -10.82
N PRO A 81 17.57 5.76 -11.09
CA PRO A 81 18.97 6.15 -10.96
C PRO A 81 19.39 7.24 -11.96
N THR A 82 18.84 7.22 -13.17
CA THR A 82 19.15 8.20 -14.18
C THR A 82 18.57 9.58 -13.86
N VAL A 83 17.37 9.59 -13.27
CA VAL A 83 16.63 10.84 -12.98
C VAL A 83 17.11 11.47 -11.68
N PHE A 84 17.37 10.67 -10.64
CA PHE A 84 17.63 11.16 -9.29
C PHE A 84 19.07 10.94 -8.81
N GLY A 85 19.92 10.23 -9.55
CA GLY A 85 21.31 9.95 -9.17
C GLY A 85 21.44 8.81 -8.14
N VAL A 86 20.35 8.22 -7.66
CA VAL A 86 20.34 7.16 -6.65
C VAL A 86 19.41 6.01 -7.03
N PRO A 87 19.74 4.74 -6.72
CA PRO A 87 18.90 3.59 -7.04
C PRO A 87 17.71 3.45 -6.06
N VAL A 88 16.79 2.54 -6.37
CA VAL A 88 15.94 1.92 -5.36
C VAL A 88 16.79 0.91 -4.60
N GLU A 89 17.07 1.18 -3.33
CA GLU A 89 17.98 0.41 -2.47
C GLU A 89 17.39 -0.94 -2.08
N CYS A 90 16.12 -0.95 -1.68
CA CYS A 90 15.35 -2.16 -1.40
C CYS A 90 13.84 -1.89 -1.47
N VAL A 91 13.06 -2.96 -1.41
CA VAL A 91 11.61 -2.92 -1.39
C VAL A 91 11.05 -3.59 -0.14
N VAL A 92 9.94 -3.07 0.39
CA VAL A 92 9.09 -3.76 1.36
C VAL A 92 7.92 -4.36 0.61
N HIS A 93 7.80 -5.69 0.63
CA HIS A 93 6.63 -6.35 0.10
C HIS A 93 5.47 -6.22 1.08
N VAL A 94 4.33 -5.76 0.59
CA VAL A 94 3.08 -5.74 1.34
C VAL A 94 2.13 -6.75 0.72
N GLU A 95 1.45 -7.53 1.55
CA GLU A 95 0.57 -8.64 1.15
C GLU A 95 -0.30 -8.31 -0.08
N SER A 96 -0.49 -9.28 -0.97
CA SER A 96 -1.13 -9.06 -2.27
C SER A 96 -2.49 -9.75 -2.41
N HIS A 97 -3.23 -9.89 -1.31
CA HIS A 97 -4.59 -10.45 -1.29
C HIS A 97 -4.69 -11.88 -1.82
N TRP A 98 -3.82 -12.77 -1.33
CA TRP A 98 -3.95 -14.17 -1.63
C TRP A 98 -5.26 -14.72 -1.05
N ARG A 99 -6.20 -14.98 -1.93
CA ARG A 99 -7.47 -15.61 -1.58
C ARG A 99 -7.69 -16.78 -2.52
N LYS A 100 -7.80 -17.97 -1.98
CA LYS A 100 -8.18 -19.13 -2.78
C LYS A 100 -9.62 -18.99 -3.27
N ALA A 101 -9.78 -19.05 -4.59
CA ALA A 101 -11.07 -19.23 -5.26
C ALA A 101 -11.32 -20.74 -5.51
N LEU A 102 -11.06 -21.57 -4.51
CA LEU A 102 -11.31 -23.01 -4.62
C LEU A 102 -12.69 -23.37 -4.05
N PRO A 103 -13.28 -24.51 -4.46
CA PRO A 103 -14.44 -25.09 -3.80
C PRO A 103 -14.23 -25.16 -2.29
N ALA A 104 -15.30 -25.06 -1.51
CA ALA A 104 -15.22 -24.99 -0.04
C ALA A 104 -14.43 -26.14 0.61
N GLU A 105 -14.38 -27.30 -0.06
CA GLU A 105 -13.69 -28.50 0.39
C GLU A 105 -12.15 -28.45 0.22
N GLU A 106 -11.64 -27.52 -0.61
CA GLU A 106 -10.21 -27.34 -0.88
C GLU A 106 -9.68 -25.98 -0.38
N GLN A 107 -10.47 -25.24 0.39
CA GLN A 107 -10.04 -23.94 0.91
C GLN A 107 -8.97 -24.14 1.99
N MET A 108 -7.74 -23.72 1.70
CA MET A 108 -6.75 -23.48 2.77
C MET A 108 -7.30 -22.44 3.74
N SER A 109 -6.99 -22.56 5.01
CA SER A 109 -7.31 -21.53 6.00
C SER A 109 -6.66 -20.18 5.61
N ALA A 110 -7.18 -19.09 6.12
CA ALA A 110 -6.56 -17.76 5.95
C ALA A 110 -5.10 -17.76 6.45
N HIS A 111 -4.84 -18.45 7.56
CA HIS A 111 -3.52 -18.73 8.12
C HIS A 111 -2.58 -19.33 7.07
N SER A 112 -2.96 -20.48 6.51
CA SER A 112 -2.16 -21.21 5.53
C SER A 112 -1.87 -20.37 4.28
N THR A 113 -2.85 -19.60 3.81
CA THR A 113 -2.70 -18.75 2.61
C THR A 113 -1.70 -17.62 2.84
N ALA A 114 -1.71 -16.98 4.02
CA ALA A 114 -0.78 -15.91 4.37
C ALA A 114 0.66 -16.43 4.46
N VAL A 115 0.87 -17.61 5.03
CA VAL A 115 2.19 -18.24 5.15
C VAL A 115 2.72 -18.69 3.78
N GLU A 116 1.86 -19.22 2.91
CA GLU A 116 2.25 -19.60 1.55
C GLU A 116 2.68 -18.39 0.70
N GLU A 117 2.10 -17.22 0.90
CA GLU A 117 2.57 -16.01 0.24
C GLU A 117 4.02 -15.69 0.64
N THR A 118 4.35 -15.79 1.93
CA THR A 118 5.73 -15.60 2.41
C THR A 118 6.70 -16.66 1.83
N ARG A 119 6.30 -17.93 1.74
CA ARG A 119 7.09 -18.98 1.09
C ARG A 119 7.33 -18.70 -0.40
N TYR A 120 6.34 -18.18 -1.09
CA TYR A 120 6.48 -17.78 -2.50
C TYR A 120 7.50 -16.64 -2.65
N LEU A 121 7.43 -15.61 -1.82
CA LEU A 121 8.35 -14.46 -1.88
C LEU A 121 9.82 -14.89 -1.72
N ARG A 122 10.12 -15.86 -0.86
CA ARG A 122 11.48 -16.37 -0.68
C ARG A 122 12.07 -17.00 -1.95
N GLN A 123 11.26 -17.43 -2.89
CA GLN A 123 11.68 -18.06 -4.15
C GLN A 123 11.90 -17.04 -5.27
N LEU A 124 11.50 -15.79 -5.08
CA LEU A 124 11.60 -14.76 -6.10
C LEU A 124 13.03 -14.20 -6.21
N PRO A 125 13.44 -13.77 -7.40
CA PRO A 125 14.81 -13.30 -7.66
C PRO A 125 15.05 -11.85 -7.21
N PHE A 126 14.75 -11.54 -5.95
CA PHE A 126 15.11 -10.26 -5.36
C PHE A 126 16.65 -10.09 -5.30
N GLY A 127 17.14 -8.88 -5.53
CA GLY A 127 18.57 -8.57 -5.52
C GLY A 127 19.35 -9.17 -6.69
N ARG A 128 18.67 -9.66 -7.75
CA ARG A 128 19.27 -10.24 -8.95
C ARG A 128 18.86 -9.48 -10.19
N ASP A 129 19.72 -9.48 -11.21
CA ASP A 129 19.44 -8.92 -12.54
C ASP A 129 18.88 -7.49 -12.50
N GLY A 130 19.38 -6.65 -11.60
CA GLY A 130 18.96 -5.26 -11.41
C GLY A 130 17.67 -5.08 -10.58
N ALA A 131 17.06 -6.16 -10.12
CA ALA A 131 15.95 -6.04 -9.20
C ALA A 131 16.43 -5.68 -7.79
N PRO A 132 15.80 -4.71 -7.11
CA PRO A 132 16.15 -4.39 -5.73
C PRO A 132 15.97 -5.59 -4.79
N PRO A 133 16.80 -5.69 -3.72
CA PRO A 133 16.63 -6.70 -2.69
C PRO A 133 15.32 -6.53 -1.93
N LEU A 134 14.82 -7.65 -1.40
CA LEU A 134 13.69 -7.64 -0.46
C LEU A 134 14.21 -7.21 0.92
N GLY A 135 13.75 -6.06 1.41
CA GLY A 135 14.07 -5.55 2.74
C GLY A 135 13.22 -6.20 3.83
N ALA A 136 11.91 -6.14 3.67
CA ALA A 136 10.95 -6.69 4.63
C ALA A 136 9.70 -7.25 3.95
N ILE A 137 8.93 -8.02 4.73
CA ILE A 137 7.62 -8.57 4.37
C ILE A 137 6.60 -8.08 5.39
N VAL A 138 5.51 -7.51 4.89
CA VAL A 138 4.29 -7.24 5.63
C VAL A 138 3.26 -8.27 5.19
N ALA A 139 3.01 -9.26 6.04
CA ALA A 139 2.16 -10.40 5.72
C ALA A 139 0.68 -10.05 5.90
N HIS A 140 -0.23 -10.83 5.31
CA HIS A 140 -1.64 -10.75 5.64
C HIS A 140 -1.92 -11.32 7.02
N GLY A 141 -2.82 -10.68 7.78
CA GLY A 141 -3.32 -11.25 9.03
C GLY A 141 -4.53 -10.50 9.58
N ASP A 142 -5.41 -11.25 10.21
CA ASP A 142 -6.60 -10.70 10.88
C ASP A 142 -6.53 -11.06 12.37
N PRO A 143 -6.29 -10.09 13.26
CA PRO A 143 -6.30 -10.31 14.71
C PRO A 143 -7.57 -10.95 15.26
N ARG A 144 -8.67 -10.92 14.53
CA ARG A 144 -9.92 -11.58 14.92
C ARG A 144 -9.90 -13.11 14.73
N ASP A 145 -8.92 -13.62 14.00
CA ASP A 145 -8.77 -15.06 13.77
C ASP A 145 -8.25 -15.73 15.04
N PRO A 146 -8.89 -16.81 15.54
CA PRO A 146 -8.39 -17.54 16.70
C PRO A 146 -6.98 -18.11 16.54
N ASP A 147 -6.56 -18.40 15.30
CA ASP A 147 -5.25 -18.97 14.97
C ASP A 147 -4.19 -17.89 14.67
N PHE A 148 -4.52 -16.59 14.90
CA PHE A 148 -3.65 -15.47 14.49
C PHE A 148 -2.25 -15.55 15.11
N GLY A 149 -2.13 -15.85 16.41
CA GLY A 149 -0.84 -16.03 17.08
C GLY A 149 -0.02 -17.16 16.48
N ALA A 150 -0.63 -18.32 16.24
CA ALA A 150 0.04 -19.45 15.59
C ALA A 150 0.49 -19.14 14.16
N MET A 151 -0.31 -18.38 13.41
CA MET A 151 0.07 -17.89 12.08
C MET A 151 1.30 -16.99 12.14
N LEU A 152 1.40 -16.09 13.12
CA LEU A 152 2.57 -15.22 13.29
C LEU A 152 3.83 -16.04 13.60
N ASP A 153 3.74 -17.04 14.45
CA ASP A 153 4.88 -17.91 14.79
C ASP A 153 5.35 -18.71 13.58
N GLU A 154 4.43 -19.20 12.74
CA GLU A 154 4.77 -19.87 11.50
C GLU A 154 5.42 -18.90 10.48
N GLN A 155 4.96 -17.66 10.39
CA GLN A 155 5.57 -16.63 9.54
C GLN A 155 7.06 -16.43 9.87
N PHE A 156 7.42 -16.34 11.15
CA PHE A 156 8.80 -16.22 11.58
C PHE A 156 9.65 -17.44 11.24
N THR A 157 9.08 -18.64 11.32
CA THR A 157 9.75 -19.87 10.91
C THR A 157 10.06 -19.86 9.40
N VAL A 158 9.17 -19.26 8.60
CA VAL A 158 9.35 -19.19 7.15
C VAL A 158 10.35 -18.10 6.75
N SER A 159 10.30 -16.92 7.36
CA SER A 159 11.18 -15.82 6.98
C SER A 159 11.43 -14.85 8.13
N SER A 160 12.71 -14.62 8.42
CA SER A 160 13.16 -13.56 9.32
C SER A 160 12.95 -12.13 8.79
N LYS A 161 12.50 -11.99 7.53
CA LYS A 161 12.14 -10.69 6.94
C LYS A 161 10.72 -10.24 7.23
N VAL A 162 9.90 -11.05 7.89
CA VAL A 162 8.57 -10.62 8.33
C VAL A 162 8.74 -9.56 9.42
N ARG A 163 8.23 -8.35 9.16
CA ARG A 163 8.33 -7.19 10.06
C ARG A 163 6.98 -6.62 10.43
N GLY A 164 5.94 -7.03 9.76
CA GLY A 164 4.61 -6.50 10.01
C GLY A 164 3.49 -7.35 9.45
N VAL A 165 2.28 -6.93 9.79
CA VAL A 165 1.03 -7.52 9.31
C VAL A 165 0.14 -6.40 8.79
N ARG A 166 -0.55 -6.65 7.67
CA ARG A 166 -1.59 -5.76 7.15
C ARG A 166 -2.96 -6.41 7.19
N LEU A 167 -3.96 -5.60 7.55
CA LEU A 167 -5.36 -5.92 7.31
C LEU A 167 -6.00 -4.82 6.45
N VAL A 168 -6.60 -5.22 5.32
CA VAL A 168 -7.42 -4.31 4.50
C VAL A 168 -8.81 -4.23 5.11
N ALA A 169 -9.01 -3.23 5.97
CA ALA A 169 -10.26 -2.97 6.68
C ALA A 169 -11.14 -1.92 5.99
N THR A 170 -10.83 -1.58 4.72
CA THR A 170 -11.60 -0.59 3.96
C THR A 170 -13.07 -0.98 3.85
N ARG A 171 -13.95 -0.10 4.31
CA ARG A 171 -15.40 -0.23 4.18
C ARG A 171 -15.99 1.12 3.80
N HIS A 172 -16.73 1.19 2.69
CA HIS A 172 -17.27 2.46 2.20
C HIS A 172 -18.80 2.46 2.26
N PRO A 173 -19.44 3.56 2.71
CA PRO A 173 -20.91 3.65 2.79
C PRO A 173 -21.59 3.64 1.41
N ASP A 174 -20.89 4.07 0.34
CA ASP A 174 -21.35 3.88 -1.04
C ASP A 174 -21.08 2.44 -1.47
N PRO A 175 -22.14 1.60 -1.71
CA PRO A 175 -21.97 0.18 -2.02
C PRO A 175 -21.31 -0.09 -3.38
N LYS A 176 -21.15 0.93 -4.21
CA LYS A 176 -20.44 0.84 -5.49
C LYS A 176 -18.96 1.15 -5.38
N VAL A 177 -18.50 1.66 -4.23
CA VAL A 177 -17.08 1.80 -3.91
C VAL A 177 -16.57 0.48 -3.31
N ARG A 178 -15.39 0.04 -3.74
CA ARG A 178 -14.82 -1.24 -3.29
C ARG A 178 -14.60 -1.24 -1.78
N SER A 179 -14.98 -2.31 -1.12
CA SER A 179 -14.70 -2.57 0.29
C SER A 179 -13.89 -3.86 0.42
N GLY A 180 -12.86 -3.85 1.25
CA GLY A 180 -12.03 -5.02 1.59
C GLY A 180 -12.47 -5.65 2.91
N GLY A 181 -12.94 -4.86 3.87
CA GLY A 181 -13.47 -5.32 5.14
C GLY A 181 -14.88 -5.90 5.05
N ASP A 182 -15.18 -6.85 5.92
CA ASP A 182 -16.47 -7.54 6.01
C ASP A 182 -17.53 -6.73 6.77
N ARG A 183 -17.12 -5.79 7.62
CA ARG A 183 -17.97 -4.92 8.45
C ARG A 183 -17.34 -3.55 8.71
N ASP A 184 -18.13 -2.64 9.28
CA ASP A 184 -17.63 -1.37 9.78
C ASP A 184 -16.89 -1.55 11.12
N ASN A 185 -16.05 -0.58 11.48
CA ASN A 185 -15.38 -0.47 12.78
C ASN A 185 -14.56 -1.74 13.17
N ILE A 186 -13.89 -2.36 12.18
CA ILE A 186 -13.11 -3.57 12.42
C ILE A 186 -12.00 -3.30 13.45
N LEU A 187 -11.18 -2.26 13.22
CA LEU A 187 -9.97 -2.00 14.02
C LEU A 187 -10.27 -1.52 15.44
N SER A 188 -11.48 -1.03 15.69
CA SER A 188 -11.94 -0.58 17.02
C SER A 188 -12.84 -1.59 17.72
N SER A 189 -13.11 -2.75 17.10
CA SER A 189 -13.93 -3.80 17.72
C SER A 189 -13.17 -4.54 18.82
N SER A 190 -13.87 -4.95 19.91
CA SER A 190 -13.24 -5.66 21.02
C SER A 190 -12.49 -6.90 20.55
N ARG A 191 -13.11 -7.73 19.71
CA ARG A 191 -12.47 -8.93 19.18
C ARG A 191 -11.16 -8.66 18.42
N PHE A 192 -11.09 -7.55 17.67
CA PHE A 192 -9.87 -7.15 16.99
C PHE A 192 -8.82 -6.68 17.99
N LEU A 193 -9.21 -5.83 18.95
CA LEU A 193 -8.32 -5.32 19.98
C LEU A 193 -7.77 -6.45 20.86
N ASP A 194 -8.61 -7.39 21.27
CA ASP A 194 -8.17 -8.55 22.06
C ASP A 194 -7.12 -9.38 21.32
N GLY A 195 -7.35 -9.70 20.04
CA GLY A 195 -6.40 -10.47 19.23
C GLY A 195 -5.16 -9.69 18.81
N PHE A 196 -5.23 -8.35 18.78
CA PHE A 196 -4.10 -7.49 18.42
C PHE A 196 -2.93 -7.60 19.42
N ALA A 197 -3.20 -8.03 20.65
CA ALA A 197 -2.18 -8.32 21.67
C ALA A 197 -1.14 -9.34 21.18
N GLU A 198 -1.51 -10.29 20.34
CA GLU A 198 -0.61 -11.28 19.74
C GLU A 198 0.44 -10.62 18.82
N LEU A 199 0.04 -9.60 18.07
CA LEU A 199 0.96 -8.84 17.24
C LEU A 199 1.86 -7.93 18.09
N ALA A 200 1.26 -7.21 19.03
CA ALA A 200 1.97 -6.29 19.92
C ALA A 200 3.04 -7.01 20.74
N GLY A 201 2.75 -8.23 21.22
CA GLY A 201 3.71 -9.05 21.97
C GLY A 201 4.89 -9.58 21.16
N ARG A 202 4.85 -9.47 19.82
CA ARG A 202 5.91 -9.94 18.90
C ARG A 202 6.70 -8.82 18.26
N ASP A 203 6.54 -7.59 18.71
CA ASP A 203 7.23 -6.41 18.15
C ASP A 203 7.07 -6.27 16.62
N LEU A 204 5.87 -6.57 16.12
CA LEU A 204 5.53 -6.38 14.71
C LEU A 204 4.85 -5.02 14.51
N VAL A 205 5.05 -4.43 13.32
CA VAL A 205 4.27 -3.28 12.91
C VAL A 205 2.90 -3.73 12.38
N PHE A 206 1.90 -2.90 12.55
CA PHE A 206 0.59 -3.13 11.94
C PHE A 206 0.31 -2.10 10.85
N GLU A 207 -0.04 -2.55 9.65
CA GLU A 207 -0.44 -1.69 8.55
C GLU A 207 -1.97 -1.63 8.42
N ALA A 208 -2.50 -0.43 8.60
CA ALA A 208 -3.93 -0.16 8.53
C ALA A 208 -4.31 0.39 7.15
N ALA A 209 -4.96 -0.42 6.33
CA ALA A 209 -5.56 0.03 5.07
C ALA A 209 -7.04 0.34 5.29
N VAL A 210 -7.36 1.64 5.39
CA VAL A 210 -8.70 2.18 5.67
C VAL A 210 -9.00 3.36 4.78
N TYR A 211 -10.28 3.67 4.57
CA TYR A 211 -10.69 4.94 3.97
C TYR A 211 -10.68 6.09 4.99
N SER A 212 -10.56 7.31 4.51
CA SER A 212 -10.44 8.51 5.35
C SER A 212 -11.57 8.72 6.36
N HIS A 213 -12.77 8.23 6.07
CA HIS A 213 -13.87 8.30 7.04
C HIS A 213 -13.76 7.27 8.19
N GLN A 214 -12.86 6.27 8.07
CA GLN A 214 -12.60 5.25 9.10
C GLN A 214 -11.38 5.58 9.98
N LEU A 215 -10.71 6.72 9.78
CA LEU A 215 -9.47 7.06 10.52
C LEU A 215 -9.67 7.10 12.05
N TYR A 216 -10.91 7.26 12.52
CA TYR A 216 -11.19 7.18 13.95
C TYR A 216 -10.95 5.78 14.52
N ASP A 217 -11.15 4.71 13.74
CA ASP A 217 -10.82 3.34 14.16
C ASP A 217 -9.32 3.19 14.41
N VAL A 218 -8.49 3.84 13.58
CA VAL A 218 -7.02 3.87 13.78
C VAL A 218 -6.65 4.67 15.04
N VAL A 219 -7.37 5.74 15.34
CA VAL A 219 -7.19 6.50 16.59
C VAL A 219 -7.46 5.63 17.81
N VAL A 220 -8.54 4.83 17.79
CA VAL A 220 -8.85 3.90 18.89
C VAL A 220 -7.72 2.88 19.04
N LEU A 221 -7.28 2.25 17.96
CA LEU A 221 -6.20 1.28 17.99
C LEU A 221 -4.89 1.88 18.51
N ALA A 222 -4.52 3.07 18.02
CA ALA A 222 -3.28 3.76 18.44
C ALA A 222 -3.27 4.11 19.93
N ARG A 223 -4.43 4.43 20.49
CA ARG A 223 -4.60 4.72 21.91
C ARG A 223 -4.50 3.47 22.78
N GLU A 224 -5.11 2.36 22.35
CA GLU A 224 -5.12 1.09 23.09
C GLU A 224 -3.74 0.39 23.07
N TYR A 225 -2.96 0.60 22.01
CA TYR A 225 -1.62 0.00 21.83
C TYR A 225 -0.55 1.07 21.56
N PRO A 226 -0.23 1.94 22.55
CA PRO A 226 0.65 3.09 22.34
C PRO A 226 2.11 2.72 22.01
N ASP A 227 2.55 1.52 22.38
CA ASP A 227 3.91 1.04 22.16
C ASP A 227 4.06 0.28 20.82
N THR A 228 2.96 -0.01 20.12
CA THR A 228 2.99 -0.69 18.82
C THR A 228 2.95 0.33 17.70
N THR A 229 3.90 0.23 16.76
CA THR A 229 3.89 1.09 15.57
C THR A 229 2.75 0.71 14.63
N ILE A 230 1.89 1.67 14.34
CA ILE A 230 0.80 1.56 13.38
C ILE A 230 1.15 2.37 12.14
N VAL A 231 1.21 1.71 10.99
CA VAL A 231 1.46 2.35 9.69
C VAL A 231 0.14 2.57 8.99
N LEU A 232 -0.20 3.81 8.71
CA LEU A 232 -1.38 4.18 7.94
C LEU A 232 -1.06 4.10 6.44
N ASP A 233 -1.67 3.15 5.73
CA ASP A 233 -1.51 3.01 4.29
C ASP A 233 -2.14 4.18 3.52
N HIS A 234 -1.50 4.56 2.41
CA HIS A 234 -2.03 5.45 1.39
C HIS A 234 -2.60 6.76 1.96
N PHE A 235 -1.89 7.36 2.93
CA PHE A 235 -2.31 8.60 3.62
C PHE A 235 -3.80 8.63 4.02
N GLY A 236 -4.36 7.44 4.36
CA GLY A 236 -5.75 7.29 4.78
C GLY A 236 -6.78 7.37 3.66
N MET A 237 -6.39 7.09 2.41
CA MET A 237 -7.25 6.90 1.23
C MET A 237 -8.51 7.79 1.20
N PRO A 238 -8.40 9.10 0.89
CA PRO A 238 -9.57 9.99 0.74
C PRO A 238 -10.30 9.72 -0.59
N ALA A 239 -11.08 8.64 -0.61
CA ALA A 239 -11.77 8.15 -1.79
C ALA A 239 -12.67 9.22 -2.43
N GLY A 240 -12.51 9.45 -3.75
CA GLY A 240 -13.31 10.42 -4.49
C GLY A 240 -12.93 11.89 -4.27
N VAL A 241 -11.79 12.18 -3.65
CA VAL A 241 -11.38 13.57 -3.35
C VAL A 241 -11.08 14.41 -4.60
N PHE A 242 -10.64 13.80 -5.69
CA PHE A 242 -10.37 14.49 -6.96
C PHE A 242 -11.53 14.43 -7.96
N GLY A 243 -12.44 13.49 -7.81
CA GLY A 243 -13.57 13.34 -8.71
C GLY A 243 -14.51 12.20 -8.34
N PRO A 244 -15.60 12.01 -9.12
CA PRO A 244 -16.65 11.06 -8.80
C PRO A 244 -16.20 9.61 -8.93
N ILE A 245 -16.48 8.83 -7.89
CA ILE A 245 -16.38 7.37 -7.87
C ILE A 245 -17.68 6.76 -7.32
N GLY A 246 -17.84 5.45 -7.49
CA GLY A 246 -19.05 4.76 -7.03
C GLY A 246 -20.34 5.37 -7.58
N THR A 247 -21.34 5.53 -6.74
CA THR A 247 -22.63 6.13 -7.12
C THR A 247 -22.60 7.65 -7.04
N ARG A 248 -22.10 8.21 -5.93
CA ARG A 248 -22.17 9.66 -5.63
C ARG A 248 -20.95 10.22 -4.91
N THR A 249 -19.99 9.40 -4.51
CA THR A 249 -18.81 9.83 -3.76
C THR A 249 -18.00 10.80 -4.61
N GLY A 250 -17.72 12.00 -4.10
CA GLY A 250 -16.97 13.04 -4.80
C GLY A 250 -17.67 13.64 -6.04
N ALA A 251 -18.98 13.42 -6.22
CA ALA A 251 -19.70 13.82 -7.44
C ALA A 251 -19.79 15.35 -7.63
N THR A 252 -19.78 16.12 -6.55
CA THR A 252 -19.84 17.59 -6.60
C THR A 252 -18.59 18.21 -5.99
N ALA A 253 -18.31 19.48 -6.33
CA ALA A 253 -17.21 20.23 -5.75
C ALA A 253 -17.35 20.34 -4.21
N ALA A 254 -18.57 20.55 -3.72
CA ALA A 254 -18.86 20.58 -2.28
C ALA A 254 -18.54 19.24 -1.60
N ALA A 255 -18.95 18.10 -2.19
CA ALA A 255 -18.65 16.78 -1.66
C ALA A 255 -17.14 16.51 -1.60
N ARG A 256 -16.38 16.94 -2.63
CA ARG A 256 -14.92 16.82 -2.62
C ARG A 256 -14.26 17.70 -1.56
N ALA A 257 -14.74 18.93 -1.40
CA ALA A 257 -14.28 19.82 -0.35
C ALA A 257 -14.53 19.26 1.05
N ASP A 258 -15.69 18.64 1.28
CA ASP A 258 -16.02 17.95 2.54
C ASP A 258 -15.12 16.73 2.80
N ILE A 259 -14.85 15.89 1.77
CA ILE A 259 -13.92 14.77 1.88
C ILE A 259 -12.55 15.27 2.32
N TYR A 260 -12.03 16.32 1.67
CA TYR A 260 -10.72 16.89 2.00
C TYR A 260 -10.69 17.52 3.41
N ARG A 261 -11.72 18.29 3.78
CA ARG A 261 -11.83 18.90 5.11
C ARG A 261 -11.85 17.85 6.23
N LEU A 262 -12.72 16.84 6.10
CA LEU A 262 -12.82 15.75 7.08
C LEU A 262 -11.54 14.92 7.16
N TRP A 263 -10.89 14.66 6.03
CA TRP A 263 -9.60 13.99 6.00
C TRP A 263 -8.56 14.79 6.79
N ARG A 264 -8.44 16.09 6.56
CA ARG A 264 -7.50 16.96 7.29
C ARG A 264 -7.74 16.93 8.79
N GLU A 265 -8.97 17.10 9.22
CA GLU A 265 -9.35 17.11 10.65
C GLU A 265 -8.94 15.79 11.32
N ARG A 266 -9.21 14.66 10.70
CA ARG A 266 -8.89 13.33 11.21
C ARG A 266 -7.40 13.04 11.20
N MET A 267 -6.70 13.43 10.15
CA MET A 267 -5.24 13.30 10.08
C MET A 267 -4.55 14.15 11.16
N THR A 268 -5.03 15.36 11.42
CA THR A 268 -4.53 16.18 12.52
C THR A 268 -4.74 15.49 13.88
N THR A 269 -5.90 14.90 14.11
CA THR A 269 -6.16 14.11 15.32
C THR A 269 -5.22 12.92 15.43
N LEU A 270 -5.06 12.18 14.33
CA LEU A 270 -4.20 10.99 14.31
C LEU A 270 -2.72 11.32 14.52
N ALA A 271 -2.28 12.49 14.07
CA ALA A 271 -0.90 12.97 14.24
C ALA A 271 -0.48 13.16 15.70
N SER A 272 -1.44 13.32 16.65
CA SER A 272 -1.14 13.41 18.09
C SER A 272 -0.66 12.07 18.68
N TYR A 273 -0.91 10.95 18.01
CA TYR A 273 -0.45 9.63 18.42
C TYR A 273 0.93 9.33 17.84
N ARG A 274 1.94 9.30 18.72
CA ARG A 274 3.36 9.16 18.32
C ARG A 274 3.71 7.83 17.68
N ASN A 275 2.94 6.79 17.96
CA ASN A 275 3.08 5.46 17.40
C ASN A 275 2.46 5.30 16.00
N VAL A 276 1.91 6.37 15.42
CA VAL A 276 1.36 6.34 14.06
C VAL A 276 2.35 6.93 13.06
N VAL A 277 2.63 6.16 12.01
CA VAL A 277 3.46 6.52 10.85
C VAL A 277 2.59 6.50 9.60
N VAL A 278 2.83 7.40 8.65
CA VAL A 278 2.03 7.52 7.43
C VAL A 278 2.84 7.08 6.22
N LYS A 279 2.28 6.23 5.37
CA LYS A 279 2.80 5.98 4.03
C LYS A 279 2.23 6.99 3.03
N LEU A 280 3.11 7.74 2.39
CA LEU A 280 2.84 8.45 1.15
C LEU A 280 2.93 7.44 -0.01
N SER A 281 1.91 6.62 -0.13
CA SER A 281 1.75 5.60 -1.17
C SER A 281 0.33 5.65 -1.72
N GLY A 282 0.04 4.96 -2.82
CA GLY A 282 -1.28 5.03 -3.45
C GLY A 282 -1.63 6.43 -3.97
N LEU A 283 -0.63 7.25 -4.25
CA LEU A 283 -0.79 8.64 -4.67
C LEU A 283 -1.44 8.75 -6.06
N ALA A 284 -1.33 7.70 -6.86
CA ALA A 284 -1.92 7.61 -8.18
C ALA A 284 -3.08 6.61 -8.27
N MET A 285 -3.61 6.14 -7.14
CA MET A 285 -4.73 5.20 -7.14
C MET A 285 -5.99 5.78 -7.78
N PRO A 286 -6.66 5.04 -8.67
CA PRO A 286 -7.91 5.47 -9.30
C PRO A 286 -9.01 5.83 -8.31
N ILE A 287 -9.04 5.17 -7.16
CA ILE A 287 -10.03 5.37 -6.10
C ILE A 287 -10.07 6.81 -5.55
N LEU A 288 -8.98 7.57 -5.73
CA LEU A 288 -8.94 8.98 -5.39
C LEU A 288 -9.81 9.85 -6.31
N GLY A 289 -10.25 9.30 -7.47
CA GLY A 289 -11.18 9.95 -8.37
C GLY A 289 -10.52 10.86 -9.41
N TYR A 290 -9.35 10.49 -9.90
CA TYR A 290 -8.64 11.26 -10.92
C TYR A 290 -9.40 11.40 -12.25
N GLY A 291 -10.40 10.55 -12.51
CA GLY A 291 -11.19 10.58 -13.73
C GLY A 291 -10.48 10.06 -14.98
N HIS A 292 -9.33 9.44 -14.80
CA HIS A 292 -8.48 8.93 -15.90
C HIS A 292 -8.70 7.45 -16.20
N GLU A 293 -9.80 6.84 -15.71
CA GLU A 293 -10.11 5.43 -15.89
C GLU A 293 -10.14 4.99 -17.37
N ARG A 294 -10.27 5.96 -18.27
CA ARG A 294 -10.28 5.71 -19.71
C ARG A 294 -8.89 5.79 -20.35
N TRP A 295 -7.96 6.54 -19.75
CA TRP A 295 -6.69 6.92 -20.35
C TRP A 295 -5.47 6.40 -19.59
N GLY A 296 -5.62 6.07 -18.32
CA GLY A 296 -4.56 5.49 -17.49
C GLY A 296 -3.32 6.39 -17.39
N ASN A 297 -3.52 7.70 -17.20
CA ASN A 297 -2.41 8.64 -17.00
C ASN A 297 -2.91 9.90 -16.31
N ILE A 298 -2.35 10.24 -15.15
CA ILE A 298 -2.67 11.48 -14.41
C ILE A 298 -2.04 12.72 -15.08
N GLY A 299 -1.12 12.54 -15.97
CA GLY A 299 -0.26 13.58 -16.53
C GLY A 299 1.17 13.42 -16.04
N GLY A 300 1.96 14.48 -16.15
CA GLY A 300 3.36 14.46 -15.71
C GLY A 300 3.54 14.71 -14.20
N GLN A 301 4.80 14.74 -13.79
CA GLN A 301 5.24 15.02 -12.43
C GLN A 301 4.61 16.28 -11.82
N SER A 302 4.57 17.39 -12.58
CA SER A 302 4.00 18.66 -12.12
C SER A 302 2.51 18.53 -11.81
N THR A 303 1.72 17.92 -12.72
CA THR A 303 0.28 17.72 -12.51
C THR A 303 0.00 16.87 -11.28
N LEU A 304 0.71 15.76 -11.12
CA LEU A 304 0.60 14.93 -9.93
C LEU A 304 0.99 15.72 -8.67
N GLY A 305 2.13 16.44 -8.71
CA GLY A 305 2.63 17.27 -7.61
C GLY A 305 1.63 18.34 -7.16
N GLU A 306 0.95 18.99 -8.09
CA GLU A 306 -0.10 19.98 -7.80
C GLU A 306 -1.31 19.32 -7.10
N MET A 307 -1.73 18.15 -7.58
CA MET A 307 -2.89 17.44 -7.01
C MET A 307 -2.61 16.89 -5.61
N ILE A 308 -1.47 16.25 -5.40
CA ILE A 308 -1.13 15.64 -4.10
C ILE A 308 -0.51 16.63 -3.11
N GLY A 309 0.02 17.75 -3.58
CA GLY A 309 0.75 18.74 -2.77
C GLY A 309 0.04 19.13 -1.49
N PRO A 310 -1.25 19.54 -1.50
CA PRO A 310 -1.98 19.90 -0.29
C PRO A 310 -2.07 18.78 0.76
N PHE A 311 -2.06 17.51 0.32
CA PHE A 311 -2.06 16.34 1.21
C PHE A 311 -0.68 16.10 1.80
N VAL A 312 0.37 16.15 0.98
CA VAL A 312 1.77 16.02 1.42
C VAL A 312 2.10 17.09 2.44
N ASP A 313 1.76 18.36 2.17
CA ASP A 313 2.00 19.47 3.08
C ASP A 313 1.33 19.24 4.44
N HIS A 314 0.06 18.87 4.42
CA HIS A 314 -0.68 18.62 5.66
C HIS A 314 -0.06 17.47 6.46
N VAL A 315 0.32 16.39 5.80
CA VAL A 315 0.96 15.24 6.47
C VAL A 315 2.33 15.64 7.05
N VAL A 316 3.19 16.30 6.25
CA VAL A 316 4.52 16.73 6.73
C VAL A 316 4.42 17.73 7.89
N THR A 317 3.49 18.67 7.81
CA THR A 317 3.29 19.69 8.87
C THR A 317 2.87 19.07 10.20
N HIS A 318 2.02 18.03 10.19
CA HIS A 318 1.43 17.51 11.43
C HIS A 318 2.15 16.31 11.99
N PHE A 319 2.66 15.41 11.12
CA PHE A 319 3.38 14.21 11.57
C PHE A 319 4.88 14.43 11.74
N GLY A 320 5.47 15.38 10.99
CA GLY A 320 6.93 15.49 10.88
C GLY A 320 7.50 14.43 9.93
N SER A 321 8.65 14.74 9.31
CA SER A 321 9.27 13.87 8.30
C SER A 321 9.73 12.51 8.85
N ASP A 322 9.98 12.41 10.15
CA ASP A 322 10.39 11.20 10.85
C ASP A 322 9.26 10.16 11.04
N ARG A 323 8.01 10.52 10.76
CA ARG A 323 6.85 9.62 10.81
C ARG A 323 6.14 9.49 9.45
N ILE A 324 6.89 9.67 8.38
CA ILE A 324 6.39 9.57 7.01
C ILE A 324 7.35 8.71 6.20
N MET A 325 6.82 7.84 5.35
CA MET A 325 7.64 7.07 4.42
C MET A 325 7.01 7.01 3.03
N PHE A 326 7.84 6.88 2.01
CA PHE A 326 7.44 6.67 0.63
C PHE A 326 7.08 5.21 0.35
N GLY A 327 6.12 5.00 -0.55
CA GLY A 327 5.83 3.71 -1.17
C GLY A 327 5.18 3.90 -2.53
N SER A 328 5.63 3.18 -3.55
CA SER A 328 5.10 3.32 -4.91
C SER A 328 3.68 2.77 -5.09
N ASN A 329 3.28 1.82 -4.25
CA ASN A 329 2.06 1.03 -4.42
C ASN A 329 2.01 0.28 -5.76
N PHE A 330 3.19 -0.10 -6.29
CA PHE A 330 3.27 -0.82 -7.55
C PHE A 330 2.92 -2.30 -7.38
N PRO A 331 2.18 -2.84 -8.37
CA PRO A 331 1.81 -2.26 -9.65
C PRO A 331 0.43 -1.57 -9.66
N ILE A 332 -0.21 -1.30 -8.56
CA ILE A 332 -1.58 -0.72 -8.53
C ILE A 332 -1.59 0.71 -9.09
N ASP A 333 -0.60 1.53 -8.76
CA ASP A 333 -0.49 2.92 -9.26
C ASP A 333 0.08 3.00 -10.69
N ARG A 334 0.72 1.95 -11.17
CA ARG A 334 1.40 1.89 -12.48
C ARG A 334 0.59 2.40 -13.68
N PRO A 335 -0.73 2.16 -13.80
CA PRO A 335 -1.49 2.68 -14.94
C PRO A 335 -1.54 4.21 -15.01
N ASN A 336 -1.45 4.87 -13.87
CA ASN A 336 -1.63 6.31 -13.74
C ASN A 336 -0.31 7.08 -13.68
N ALA A 337 0.73 6.51 -13.06
CA ALA A 337 2.02 7.16 -12.93
C ALA A 337 3.16 6.13 -12.94
N ALA A 338 4.31 6.50 -13.50
CA ALA A 338 5.56 5.76 -13.38
C ALA A 338 6.22 6.04 -12.01
N ILE A 339 7.17 5.18 -11.59
CA ILE A 339 7.84 5.34 -10.29
C ILE A 339 8.63 6.65 -10.22
N ASP A 340 9.36 7.00 -11.28
CA ASP A 340 10.11 8.25 -11.38
C ASP A 340 9.19 9.49 -11.31
N VAL A 341 7.98 9.41 -11.84
CA VAL A 341 6.96 10.47 -11.72
C VAL A 341 6.47 10.61 -10.29
N LEU A 342 6.20 9.48 -9.59
CA LEU A 342 5.79 9.48 -8.17
C LEU A 342 6.88 10.07 -7.28
N VAL A 343 8.11 9.59 -7.44
CA VAL A 343 9.27 10.09 -6.68
C VAL A 343 9.49 11.56 -6.97
N GLY A 344 9.48 11.97 -8.24
CA GLY A 344 9.70 13.34 -8.65
C GLY A 344 8.67 14.31 -8.08
N ALA A 345 7.39 13.95 -8.10
CA ALA A 345 6.32 14.76 -7.51
C ALA A 345 6.50 14.94 -5.99
N LEU A 346 6.96 13.90 -5.28
CA LEU A 346 7.29 14.00 -3.86
C LEU A 346 8.56 14.81 -3.62
N VAL A 347 9.62 14.60 -4.40
CA VAL A 347 10.88 15.37 -4.29
C VAL A 347 10.61 16.85 -4.47
N ASP A 348 9.90 17.24 -5.55
CA ASP A 348 9.56 18.64 -5.79
C ASP A 348 8.78 19.24 -4.64
N ARG A 349 7.87 18.47 -4.03
CA ARG A 349 7.05 18.98 -2.95
C ARG A 349 7.76 19.00 -1.59
N VAL A 350 8.54 17.97 -1.27
CA VAL A 350 9.21 17.82 0.03
C VAL A 350 10.47 18.67 0.14
N SER A 351 11.11 19.03 -0.97
CA SER A 351 12.35 19.85 -0.97
C SER A 351 12.24 21.15 -0.20
N GLN A 352 11.05 21.73 -0.06
CA GLN A 352 10.84 22.94 0.75
C GLN A 352 11.13 22.75 2.25
N TRP A 353 11.14 21.49 2.75
CA TRP A 353 11.49 21.15 4.13
C TRP A 353 12.95 20.68 4.28
N GLY A 354 13.74 20.76 3.20
CA GLY A 354 15.17 20.45 3.18
C GLY A 354 15.53 18.99 2.99
N ASP A 355 16.83 18.76 2.85
CA ASP A 355 17.40 17.44 2.49
C ASP A 355 17.15 16.39 3.57
N GLU A 356 17.12 16.77 4.85
CA GLU A 356 16.82 15.84 5.93
C GLU A 356 15.38 15.28 5.82
N ALA A 357 14.42 16.11 5.45
CA ALA A 357 13.04 15.64 5.23
C ALA A 357 12.96 14.69 4.04
N LEU A 358 13.65 15.00 2.93
CA LEU A 358 13.76 14.10 1.79
C LEU A 358 14.35 12.75 2.17
N ARG A 359 15.48 12.75 2.89
CA ARG A 359 16.17 11.54 3.33
C ARG A 359 15.28 10.70 4.25
N ARG A 360 14.61 11.32 5.21
CA ARG A 360 13.70 10.61 6.13
C ARG A 360 12.52 9.98 5.40
N ILE A 361 11.85 10.74 4.53
CA ILE A 361 10.63 10.28 3.84
C ILE A 361 10.95 9.21 2.80
N LEU A 362 12.04 9.39 2.05
CA LEU A 362 12.39 8.46 0.97
C LEU A 362 13.18 7.24 1.43
N ARG A 363 13.68 7.24 2.69
CA ARG A 363 14.53 6.14 3.18
C ARG A 363 14.42 5.88 4.68
N ASP A 364 14.91 6.79 5.53
CA ASP A 364 15.29 6.48 6.92
C ASP A 364 14.09 6.05 7.78
N THR A 365 12.91 6.62 7.55
CA THR A 365 11.71 6.21 8.28
C THR A 365 11.35 4.75 7.99
N ALA A 366 11.42 4.32 6.74
CA ALA A 366 11.17 2.91 6.38
C ALA A 366 12.25 1.99 6.95
N VAL A 367 13.54 2.39 6.88
CA VAL A 367 14.65 1.64 7.49
C VAL A 367 14.38 1.40 8.97
N ARG A 368 14.05 2.44 9.72
CA ARG A 368 13.76 2.36 11.15
C ARG A 368 12.51 1.52 11.45
N VAL A 369 11.40 1.79 10.76
CA VAL A 369 10.11 1.15 11.05
C VAL A 369 10.15 -0.35 10.78
N TYR A 370 10.78 -0.77 9.68
CA TYR A 370 10.90 -2.18 9.31
C TYR A 370 12.22 -2.82 9.72
N ARG A 371 13.10 -2.10 10.44
CA ARG A 371 14.39 -2.60 10.92
C ARG A 371 15.24 -3.22 9.80
N LEU A 372 15.40 -2.47 8.70
CA LEU A 372 16.05 -2.98 7.49
C LEU A 372 17.57 -3.11 7.62
N ASP A 373 18.18 -2.43 8.59
CA ASP A 373 19.63 -2.52 8.89
C ASP A 373 20.00 -3.67 9.83
N GLU A 374 19.00 -4.35 10.42
CA GLU A 374 19.27 -5.49 11.28
C GLU A 374 19.76 -6.68 10.46
N PRO A 375 20.87 -7.33 10.88
CA PRO A 375 21.33 -8.54 10.21
C PRO A 375 20.25 -9.60 10.25
N VAL A 376 19.89 -10.11 9.08
CA VAL A 376 18.95 -11.22 8.95
C VAL A 376 19.69 -12.49 9.37
N SER A 377 19.33 -13.08 10.51
CA SER A 377 19.79 -14.43 10.82
C SER A 377 19.18 -15.39 9.79
N GLU A 378 20.01 -15.90 8.89
CA GLU A 378 19.60 -16.98 7.99
C GLU A 378 19.30 -18.21 8.87
N ILE A 379 18.04 -18.63 8.90
CA ILE A 379 17.58 -19.88 9.51
C ILE A 379 17.72 -20.98 8.46
#